data_d79ccb71bbf4510ff7cf466193ad9999
#
_entry.id   d79ccb71bbf4510ff7cf466193ad9999
#
_cell.length_a   1.000
_cell.length_b   1.000
_cell.length_c   1.000
_cell.angle_alpha   90.00
_cell.angle_beta   90.00
_cell.angle_gamma   90.00
#
_symmetry.space_group_name_H-M   'P 1'
#
loop_
_entity.id
_entity.type
_entity.pdbx_description
1 polymer ?
#
loop_
_entity_poly.entity_id
_entity_poly.type
_entity_poly.pdbx_seq_one_letter_code
_entity_poly.pdbx_strand_id
1 'polypeptide(L)'
;DAISQHLIPGAVVSVVKGDRIAYLKAYGNKSVVPDTVKMTDDVMFDLASCSKCVGTTLSFMQLIEQGKVRLHDPVSMYIPGFAKWIPDSAAMANGVKPVTITVEHLLTHSSGIDPYLNVNSYVKEYGESTPDSLVRYIAEKAGRNFEPGTDFMYSCLNFISLQAILERVTGERLCDYAEKNVFAPLGLKHTMYLDSTFIKAGTRKSGYTYQEIKSLCAPTEVQADGIPLLGSVHDPLARRLNGGNSGNAGVFSDARDLSVICAAIMNGGEIQGHRILSPAAVGLMSKVPEDIDPKVGRALGWDHHSSHAGPRGDLFSMDATICHTGYTGTSIVIDLKRKTAVIILAHRVHPEDTGSLARLRAVVANIVAGANL
;
A
#
# COMPACT_ATOMS: atom_id res chain seq x y z
N ASP A 1 -26.18 -4.61 2.91
CA ASP A 1 -26.61 -4.01 1.62
C ASP A 1 -25.62 -4.30 0.48
N ALA A 2 -24.29 -4.07 0.62
CA ALA A 2 -23.33 -4.29 -0.47
C ALA A 2 -23.29 -5.74 -0.97
N ILE A 3 -23.41 -6.72 -0.07
CA ILE A 3 -23.46 -8.15 -0.44
C ILE A 3 -24.79 -8.50 -1.14
N SER A 4 -25.91 -8.00 -0.62
CA SER A 4 -27.23 -8.23 -1.25
C SER A 4 -27.39 -7.53 -2.60
N GLN A 5 -26.60 -6.48 -2.83
CA GLN A 5 -26.50 -5.77 -4.11
C GLN A 5 -25.43 -6.35 -5.05
N HIS A 6 -24.80 -7.47 -4.66
CA HIS A 6 -23.73 -8.14 -5.42
C HIS A 6 -22.51 -7.27 -5.75
N LEU A 7 -22.25 -6.22 -4.94
CA LEU A 7 -21.06 -5.37 -5.10
C LEU A 7 -19.79 -6.06 -4.60
N ILE A 8 -19.93 -6.97 -3.65
CA ILE A 8 -18.86 -7.81 -3.09
C ILE A 8 -19.44 -9.17 -2.66
N PRO A 9 -18.68 -10.25 -2.75
CA PRO A 9 -19.12 -11.55 -2.23
C PRO A 9 -19.15 -11.58 -0.70
N GLY A 10 -18.26 -10.85 -0.06
CA GLY A 10 -18.14 -10.77 1.39
C GLY A 10 -17.09 -9.77 1.83
N ALA A 11 -17.00 -9.58 3.13
CA ALA A 11 -16.01 -8.69 3.75
C ALA A 11 -15.71 -9.10 5.19
N VAL A 12 -14.54 -8.69 5.68
CA VAL A 12 -14.20 -8.65 7.11
C VAL A 12 -14.04 -7.17 7.50
N VAL A 13 -14.73 -6.77 8.57
CA VAL A 13 -14.65 -5.40 9.11
C VAL A 13 -14.07 -5.46 10.51
N SER A 14 -13.03 -4.67 10.75
CA SER A 14 -12.47 -4.46 12.09
C SER A 14 -12.50 -2.98 12.45
N VAL A 15 -12.82 -2.71 13.72
CA VAL A 15 -12.68 -1.39 14.34
C VAL A 15 -11.75 -1.52 15.53
N VAL A 16 -10.72 -0.69 15.55
CA VAL A 16 -9.72 -0.67 16.62
C VAL A 16 -9.88 0.60 17.43
N LYS A 17 -9.85 0.49 18.75
CA LYS A 17 -9.86 1.61 19.69
C LYS A 17 -8.65 1.52 20.62
N GLY A 18 -7.73 2.47 20.51
CA GLY A 18 -6.47 2.41 21.24
C GLY A 18 -5.65 1.19 20.86
N ASP A 19 -5.51 0.25 21.78
CA ASP A 19 -4.77 -1.01 21.63
C ASP A 19 -5.68 -2.25 21.47
N ARG A 20 -7.01 -2.06 21.35
CA ARG A 20 -7.98 -3.15 21.37
C ARG A 20 -8.87 -3.16 20.14
N ILE A 21 -9.18 -4.36 19.67
CA ILE A 21 -10.23 -4.58 18.68
C ILE A 21 -11.57 -4.40 19.38
N ALA A 22 -12.27 -3.30 19.05
CA ALA A 22 -13.61 -3.00 19.57
C ALA A 22 -14.70 -3.73 18.78
N TYR A 23 -14.42 -4.04 17.52
CA TYR A 23 -15.35 -4.77 16.64
C TYR A 23 -14.57 -5.58 15.61
N LEU A 24 -14.99 -6.85 15.40
CA LEU A 24 -14.45 -7.71 14.34
C LEU A 24 -15.55 -8.65 13.87
N LYS A 25 -15.88 -8.60 12.59
CA LYS A 25 -16.92 -9.46 12.02
C LYS A 25 -16.72 -9.76 10.55
N ALA A 26 -16.92 -11.02 10.20
CA ALA A 26 -16.97 -11.53 8.85
C ALA A 26 -18.42 -11.52 8.31
N TYR A 27 -18.57 -11.22 7.03
CA TYR A 27 -19.84 -11.14 6.32
C TYR A 27 -19.76 -11.84 4.97
N GLY A 28 -20.83 -12.52 4.58
CA GLY A 28 -20.95 -13.11 3.25
C GLY A 28 -19.98 -14.27 3.01
N ASN A 29 -19.40 -14.33 1.83
CA ASN A 29 -18.57 -15.43 1.36
C ASN A 29 -17.15 -14.98 1.00
N LYS A 30 -16.17 -15.85 1.29
CA LYS A 30 -14.77 -15.69 0.89
C LYS A 30 -14.62 -15.89 -0.62
N SER A 31 -15.38 -16.80 -1.16
CA SER A 31 -15.37 -17.15 -2.58
C SER A 31 -16.80 -17.43 -3.04
N VAL A 32 -17.07 -17.21 -4.32
CA VAL A 32 -18.31 -17.60 -5.02
C VAL A 32 -18.03 -18.36 -6.31
N VAL A 33 -16.77 -18.45 -6.73
CA VAL A 33 -16.27 -19.21 -7.88
C VAL A 33 -14.95 -19.88 -7.49
N PRO A 34 -14.71 -21.18 -7.81
CA PRO A 34 -15.67 -22.12 -8.40
C PRO A 34 -16.76 -22.55 -7.42
N ASP A 35 -16.48 -22.47 -6.12
CA ASP A 35 -17.38 -22.89 -5.05
C ASP A 35 -17.69 -21.72 -4.10
N THR A 36 -18.90 -21.75 -3.54
CA THR A 36 -19.27 -20.80 -2.48
C THR A 36 -18.68 -21.25 -1.15
N VAL A 37 -17.74 -20.45 -0.64
CA VAL A 37 -17.08 -20.69 0.65
C VAL A 37 -17.39 -19.54 1.59
N LYS A 38 -17.83 -19.85 2.81
CA LYS A 38 -18.17 -18.85 3.83
C LYS A 38 -16.97 -17.99 4.24
N MET A 39 -17.20 -16.71 4.46
CA MET A 39 -16.20 -15.80 5.04
C MET A 39 -15.97 -16.08 6.51
N THR A 40 -14.71 -16.10 6.94
CA THR A 40 -14.28 -16.14 8.34
C THR A 40 -13.35 -14.95 8.63
N ASP A 41 -13.11 -14.63 9.89
CA ASP A 41 -12.35 -13.44 10.29
C ASP A 41 -10.82 -13.61 10.24
N ASP A 42 -10.36 -14.79 9.92
CA ASP A 42 -8.95 -15.17 9.67
C ASP A 42 -8.57 -15.25 8.19
N VAL A 43 -9.50 -14.90 7.30
CA VAL A 43 -9.23 -14.87 5.85
C VAL A 43 -8.21 -13.79 5.52
N MET A 44 -7.19 -14.19 4.76
CA MET A 44 -6.18 -13.30 4.23
C MET A 44 -6.62 -12.68 2.91
N PHE A 45 -6.34 -11.40 2.75
CA PHE A 45 -6.68 -10.63 1.55
C PHE A 45 -5.43 -10.08 0.88
N ASP A 46 -5.39 -10.07 -0.44
CA ASP A 46 -4.45 -9.23 -1.18
C ASP A 46 -4.76 -7.76 -0.89
N LEU A 47 -3.86 -7.10 -0.21
CA LEU A 47 -4.03 -5.71 0.22
C LEU A 47 -3.91 -4.72 -0.94
N ALA A 48 -3.44 -5.18 -2.11
CA ALA A 48 -3.14 -4.31 -3.24
C ALA A 48 -2.35 -3.08 -2.78
N SER A 49 -2.84 -1.87 -3.06
CA SER A 49 -2.12 -0.64 -2.73
C SER A 49 -2.01 -0.32 -1.23
N CYS A 50 -2.76 -0.95 -0.33
CA CYS A 50 -2.49 -0.83 1.10
C CYS A 50 -1.12 -1.41 1.47
N SER A 51 -0.50 -2.25 0.61
CA SER A 51 0.89 -2.69 0.74
C SER A 51 1.89 -1.52 0.81
N LYS A 52 1.58 -0.42 0.10
CA LYS A 52 2.40 0.81 0.14
C LYS A 52 2.56 1.34 1.56
N CYS A 53 1.47 1.30 2.32
CA CYS A 53 1.45 1.80 3.69
C CYS A 53 2.09 0.81 4.66
N VAL A 54 1.56 -0.41 4.72
CA VAL A 54 1.92 -1.36 5.77
C VAL A 54 3.25 -2.08 5.52
N GLY A 55 3.64 -2.23 4.27
CA GLY A 55 4.91 -2.85 3.89
C GLY A 55 5.99 -1.80 3.64
N THR A 56 5.84 -1.04 2.55
CA THR A 56 6.90 -0.14 2.05
C THR A 56 7.12 1.06 2.95
N THR A 57 6.06 1.81 3.30
CA THR A 57 6.20 3.04 4.10
C THR A 57 6.74 2.77 5.48
N LEU A 58 6.20 1.79 6.22
CA LEU A 58 6.70 1.46 7.56
C LEU A 58 8.17 1.05 7.53
N SER A 59 8.58 0.23 6.56
CA SER A 59 9.98 -0.15 6.36
C SER A 59 10.85 1.05 6.00
N PHE A 60 10.35 1.93 5.15
CA PHE A 60 11.10 3.10 4.70
C PHE A 60 11.27 4.15 5.81
N MET A 61 10.26 4.36 6.63
CA MET A 61 10.33 5.25 7.80
C MET A 61 11.40 4.81 8.82
N GLN A 62 11.64 3.49 8.95
CA GLN A 62 12.76 2.98 9.76
C GLN A 62 14.12 3.41 9.17
N LEU A 63 14.28 3.45 7.85
CA LEU A 63 15.53 3.94 7.24
C LEU A 63 15.73 5.43 7.51
N ILE A 64 14.65 6.21 7.51
CA ILE A 64 14.70 7.65 7.80
C ILE A 64 15.11 7.87 9.25
N GLU A 65 14.47 7.20 10.22
CA GLU A 65 14.85 7.38 11.64
C GLU A 65 16.24 6.83 11.99
N GLN A 66 16.75 5.85 11.21
CA GLN A 66 18.12 5.36 11.31
C GLN A 66 19.14 6.27 10.63
N GLY A 67 18.72 7.37 9.98
CA GLY A 67 19.60 8.29 9.25
C GLY A 67 20.22 7.71 7.98
N LYS A 68 19.71 6.58 7.47
CA LYS A 68 20.20 5.93 6.25
C LYS A 68 19.71 6.60 4.98
N VAL A 69 18.54 7.23 5.05
CA VAL A 69 17.88 7.95 3.96
C VAL A 69 17.24 9.22 4.53
N ARG A 70 17.24 10.31 3.77
CA ARG A 70 16.55 11.55 4.13
C ARG A 70 15.43 11.85 3.13
N LEU A 71 14.41 12.57 3.56
CA LEU A 71 13.29 12.97 2.69
C LEU A 71 13.76 13.78 1.48
N HIS A 72 14.67 14.73 1.69
CA HIS A 72 15.19 15.62 0.64
C HIS A 72 16.35 15.01 -0.17
N ASP A 73 16.74 13.76 0.09
CA ASP A 73 17.78 13.12 -0.73
C ASP A 73 17.28 12.96 -2.17
N PRO A 74 18.11 13.33 -3.17
CA PRO A 74 17.82 13.05 -4.55
C PRO A 74 17.67 11.55 -4.79
N VAL A 75 16.61 11.13 -5.49
CA VAL A 75 16.44 9.72 -5.87
C VAL A 75 17.63 9.20 -6.67
N SER A 76 18.25 10.06 -7.48
CA SER A 76 19.45 9.75 -8.27
C SER A 76 20.69 9.41 -7.43
N MET A 77 20.70 9.74 -6.13
CA MET A 77 21.74 9.32 -5.19
C MET A 77 21.73 7.80 -4.98
N TYR A 78 20.55 7.20 -5.01
CA TYR A 78 20.32 5.78 -4.79
C TYR A 78 20.11 4.99 -6.09
N ILE A 79 19.48 5.64 -7.08
CA ILE A 79 19.18 5.06 -8.39
C ILE A 79 19.91 5.89 -9.46
N PRO A 80 21.14 5.50 -9.86
CA PRO A 80 21.88 6.21 -10.88
C PRO A 80 21.08 6.37 -12.17
N GLY A 81 21.19 7.54 -12.81
CA GLY A 81 20.43 7.83 -14.03
C GLY A 81 18.98 8.23 -13.82
N PHE A 82 18.50 8.37 -12.58
CA PHE A 82 17.13 8.81 -12.32
C PHE A 82 16.89 10.22 -12.86
N ALA A 83 16.04 10.33 -13.88
CA ALA A 83 15.83 11.56 -14.62
C ALA A 83 15.15 12.63 -13.77
N LYS A 84 15.58 13.88 -13.94
CA LYS A 84 14.91 15.07 -13.39
C LYS A 84 13.65 15.37 -14.20
N TRP A 85 12.75 16.13 -13.61
CA TRP A 85 11.74 16.84 -14.38
C TRP A 85 12.40 18.00 -15.14
N ILE A 86 12.06 18.14 -16.42
CA ILE A 86 12.58 19.19 -17.30
C ILE A 86 11.38 20.04 -17.73
N PRO A 87 11.40 21.36 -17.47
CA PRO A 87 10.36 22.26 -17.96
C PRO A 87 10.37 22.32 -19.50
N ASP A 88 9.25 22.71 -20.09
CA ASP A 88 9.19 22.94 -21.53
C ASP A 88 10.06 24.13 -21.96
N SER A 89 10.24 24.28 -23.26
CA SER A 89 11.14 25.32 -23.83
C SER A 89 10.69 26.74 -23.47
N ALA A 90 9.38 26.99 -23.35
CA ALA A 90 8.86 28.30 -22.98
C ALA A 90 9.13 28.62 -21.51
N ALA A 91 8.90 27.66 -20.63
CA ALA A 91 9.20 27.80 -19.20
C ALA A 91 10.71 27.98 -18.96
N MET A 92 11.55 27.21 -19.67
CA MET A 92 13.02 27.39 -19.60
C MET A 92 13.46 28.78 -20.06
N ALA A 93 12.86 29.31 -21.12
CA ALA A 93 13.14 30.67 -21.61
C ALA A 93 12.76 31.73 -20.57
N ASN A 94 11.76 31.46 -19.71
CA ASN A 94 11.35 32.28 -18.58
C ASN A 94 12.14 31.99 -17.28
N GLY A 95 13.22 31.23 -17.34
CA GLY A 95 14.11 30.98 -16.22
C GLY A 95 13.73 29.80 -15.31
N VAL A 96 12.70 29.03 -15.63
CA VAL A 96 12.35 27.80 -14.89
C VAL A 96 13.45 26.76 -15.09
N LYS A 97 13.92 26.17 -14.00
CA LYS A 97 15.04 25.20 -14.02
C LYS A 97 14.55 23.76 -13.85
N PRO A 98 15.30 22.78 -14.37
CA PRO A 98 15.06 21.38 -14.08
C PRO A 98 15.06 21.08 -12.57
N VAL A 99 14.06 20.32 -12.09
CA VAL A 99 13.89 19.96 -10.69
C VAL A 99 14.24 18.50 -10.45
N THR A 100 15.02 18.26 -9.41
CA THR A 100 15.41 16.91 -8.98
C THR A 100 14.28 16.29 -8.18
N ILE A 101 13.94 15.03 -8.50
CA ILE A 101 12.95 14.26 -7.73
C ILE A 101 13.63 13.75 -6.45
N THR A 102 13.00 13.99 -5.30
CA THR A 102 13.46 13.54 -3.98
C THR A 102 12.65 12.35 -3.47
N VAL A 103 13.13 11.73 -2.41
CA VAL A 103 12.43 10.66 -1.69
C VAL A 103 11.05 11.11 -1.22
N GLU A 104 10.93 12.34 -0.74
CA GLU A 104 9.66 12.93 -0.30
C GLU A 104 8.63 12.99 -1.42
N HIS A 105 9.04 13.42 -2.62
CA HIS A 105 8.18 13.44 -3.80
C HIS A 105 7.64 12.05 -4.17
N LEU A 106 8.43 10.99 -3.95
CA LEU A 106 7.96 9.62 -4.17
C LEU A 106 6.91 9.21 -3.12
N LEU A 107 7.19 9.47 -1.83
CA LEU A 107 6.32 9.10 -0.71
C LEU A 107 4.97 9.85 -0.75
N THR A 108 4.94 11.07 -1.27
CA THR A 108 3.73 11.91 -1.34
C THR A 108 2.99 11.83 -2.68
N HIS A 109 3.48 11.02 -3.63
CA HIS A 109 2.94 10.98 -4.99
C HIS A 109 2.94 12.36 -5.70
N SER A 110 3.89 13.20 -5.37
CA SER A 110 4.09 14.52 -5.99
C SER A 110 5.28 14.59 -6.93
N SER A 111 5.82 13.44 -7.34
CA SER A 111 7.00 13.35 -8.21
C SER A 111 6.74 13.70 -9.69
N GLY A 112 5.49 13.68 -10.13
CA GLY A 112 5.12 13.80 -11.55
C GLY A 112 5.41 12.55 -12.39
N ILE A 113 5.91 11.46 -11.80
CA ILE A 113 6.19 10.20 -12.52
C ILE A 113 4.88 9.53 -12.94
N ASP A 114 4.86 8.95 -14.15
CA ASP A 114 3.71 8.22 -14.70
C ASP A 114 3.03 7.33 -13.64
N PRO A 115 1.69 7.26 -13.64
CA PRO A 115 0.93 6.53 -12.63
C PRO A 115 1.23 5.04 -12.59
N TYR A 116 1.36 4.44 -13.78
CA TYR A 116 1.42 3.01 -13.97
C TYR A 116 2.11 2.65 -15.29
N LEU A 117 2.50 1.40 -15.44
CA LEU A 117 3.11 0.84 -16.62
C LEU A 117 2.22 -0.28 -17.17
N ASN A 118 1.84 -0.19 -18.45
CA ASN A 118 1.14 -1.30 -19.09
C ASN A 118 2.07 -2.50 -19.29
N VAL A 119 1.84 -3.54 -18.50
CA VAL A 119 2.71 -4.72 -18.45
C VAL A 119 2.84 -5.42 -19.79
N ASN A 120 1.73 -5.55 -20.54
CA ASN A 120 1.75 -6.25 -21.83
C ASN A 120 2.54 -5.46 -22.88
N SER A 121 2.39 -4.13 -22.91
CA SER A 121 3.17 -3.26 -23.78
C SER A 121 4.65 -3.30 -23.43
N TYR A 122 4.98 -3.26 -22.14
CA TYR A 122 6.35 -3.35 -21.68
C TYR A 122 7.02 -4.67 -22.09
N VAL A 123 6.35 -5.81 -21.83
CA VAL A 123 6.88 -7.14 -22.18
C VAL A 123 7.04 -7.29 -23.69
N LYS A 124 6.11 -6.73 -24.49
CA LYS A 124 6.20 -6.74 -25.96
C LYS A 124 7.42 -5.96 -26.46
N GLU A 125 7.75 -4.84 -25.82
CA GLU A 125 8.84 -3.95 -26.25
C GLU A 125 10.20 -4.35 -25.69
N TYR A 126 10.26 -4.75 -24.41
CA TYR A 126 11.52 -4.98 -23.67
C TYR A 126 11.75 -6.45 -23.29
N GLY A 127 10.78 -7.34 -23.52
CA GLY A 127 10.84 -8.76 -23.12
C GLY A 127 10.52 -8.97 -21.65
N GLU A 128 10.91 -10.13 -21.12
CA GLU A 128 10.75 -10.47 -19.70
C GLU A 128 11.51 -9.49 -18.82
N SER A 129 10.84 -9.00 -17.78
CA SER A 129 11.41 -8.03 -16.86
C SER A 129 12.16 -8.68 -15.70
N THR A 130 13.24 -8.04 -15.30
CA THR A 130 13.83 -8.21 -13.97
C THR A 130 13.54 -6.96 -13.13
N PRO A 131 13.60 -7.04 -11.79
CA PRO A 131 13.46 -5.85 -10.95
C PRO A 131 14.40 -4.71 -11.36
N ASP A 132 15.65 -5.02 -11.71
CA ASP A 132 16.63 -4.02 -12.15
C ASP A 132 16.27 -3.37 -13.49
N SER A 133 15.77 -4.14 -14.47
CA SER A 133 15.35 -3.58 -15.76
C SER A 133 14.10 -2.69 -15.62
N LEU A 134 13.17 -3.06 -14.74
CA LEU A 134 12.00 -2.25 -14.39
C LEU A 134 12.42 -0.93 -13.73
N VAL A 135 13.32 -0.97 -12.75
CA VAL A 135 13.83 0.23 -12.06
C VAL A 135 14.57 1.14 -13.04
N ARG A 136 15.36 0.58 -13.96
CA ARG A 136 16.02 1.35 -15.01
C ARG A 136 15.01 2.03 -15.94
N TYR A 137 13.97 1.33 -16.36
CA TYR A 137 12.89 1.93 -17.15
C TYR A 137 12.24 3.10 -16.42
N ILE A 138 11.91 2.94 -15.14
CA ILE A 138 11.33 4.02 -14.32
C ILE A 138 12.28 5.21 -14.23
N ALA A 139 13.56 4.94 -14.04
CA ALA A 139 14.59 5.97 -13.91
C ALA A 139 14.75 6.81 -15.18
N GLU A 140 14.82 6.16 -16.34
CA GLU A 140 15.25 6.76 -17.60
C GLU A 140 14.12 7.08 -18.59
N LYS A 141 12.99 6.32 -18.54
CA LYS A 141 11.97 6.34 -19.59
C LYS A 141 10.58 6.77 -19.14
N ALA A 142 10.19 6.49 -17.88
CA ALA A 142 8.88 6.90 -17.40
C ALA A 142 8.71 8.43 -17.48
N GLY A 143 7.51 8.90 -17.83
CA GLY A 143 7.20 10.32 -17.97
C GLY A 143 7.39 11.12 -16.68
N ARG A 144 7.62 12.41 -16.83
CA ARG A 144 7.72 13.42 -15.75
C ARG A 144 6.72 14.53 -16.10
N ASN A 145 5.49 14.39 -15.60
CA ASN A 145 4.31 15.09 -16.13
C ASN A 145 4.15 16.53 -15.58
N PHE A 146 4.75 16.84 -14.42
CA PHE A 146 4.72 18.17 -13.82
C PHE A 146 5.92 18.36 -12.89
N GLU A 147 6.14 19.59 -12.45
CA GLU A 147 7.19 19.97 -11.52
C GLU A 147 6.99 19.26 -10.17
N PRO A 148 7.99 18.49 -9.67
CA PRO A 148 7.89 17.77 -8.42
C PRO A 148 7.52 18.67 -7.24
N GLY A 149 6.61 18.21 -6.39
CA GLY A 149 6.10 18.93 -5.23
C GLY A 149 4.92 19.87 -5.52
N THR A 150 4.60 20.14 -6.80
CA THR A 150 3.58 21.14 -7.16
C THR A 150 2.21 20.57 -7.44
N ASP A 151 2.08 19.27 -7.69
CA ASP A 151 0.79 18.62 -7.99
C ASP A 151 0.76 17.17 -7.53
N PHE A 152 -0.40 16.55 -7.59
CA PHE A 152 -0.65 15.18 -7.19
C PHE A 152 -0.92 14.26 -8.38
N MET A 153 -0.13 13.20 -8.49
CA MET A 153 -0.40 12.09 -9.40
C MET A 153 -0.07 10.76 -8.72
N TYR A 154 -1.10 10.00 -8.36
CA TYR A 154 -0.90 8.69 -7.76
C TYR A 154 -0.09 7.78 -8.68
N SER A 155 1.09 7.34 -8.23
CA SER A 155 2.01 6.56 -9.03
C SER A 155 2.48 5.30 -8.33
N CYS A 156 2.21 4.13 -8.91
CA CYS A 156 2.77 2.86 -8.48
C CYS A 156 4.29 2.81 -8.68
N LEU A 157 4.80 3.51 -9.70
CA LEU A 157 6.22 3.56 -10.03
C LEU A 157 7.05 4.27 -8.95
N ASN A 158 6.45 5.22 -8.24
CA ASN A 158 7.08 5.85 -7.07
C ASN A 158 7.46 4.81 -6.01
N PHE A 159 6.55 3.91 -5.69
CA PHE A 159 6.74 2.91 -4.64
C PHE A 159 7.66 1.77 -5.05
N ILE A 160 7.73 1.44 -6.34
CA ILE A 160 8.77 0.54 -6.88
C ILE A 160 10.14 1.21 -6.78
N SER A 161 10.24 2.53 -7.00
CA SER A 161 11.49 3.28 -6.79
C SER A 161 11.89 3.30 -5.31
N LEU A 162 10.95 3.48 -4.38
CA LEU A 162 11.20 3.40 -2.93
C LEU A 162 11.70 2.01 -2.51
N GLN A 163 11.09 0.94 -3.04
CA GLN A 163 11.61 -0.42 -2.86
C GLN A 163 13.07 -0.52 -3.31
N ALA A 164 13.38 -0.07 -4.52
CA ALA A 164 14.74 -0.15 -5.05
C ALA A 164 15.76 0.64 -4.20
N ILE A 165 15.35 1.77 -3.63
CA ILE A 165 16.17 2.53 -2.69
C ILE A 165 16.42 1.71 -1.43
N LEU A 166 15.36 1.16 -0.82
CA LEU A 166 15.46 0.33 0.38
C LEU A 166 16.42 -0.85 0.16
N GLU A 167 16.23 -1.60 -0.92
CA GLU A 167 17.03 -2.79 -1.23
C GLU A 167 18.51 -2.44 -1.46
N ARG A 168 18.82 -1.30 -2.10
CA ARG A 168 20.19 -0.83 -2.29
C ARG A 168 20.86 -0.33 -1.01
N VAL A 169 20.09 0.31 -0.14
CA VAL A 169 20.62 0.85 1.13
C VAL A 169 20.84 -0.26 2.16
N THR A 170 19.99 -1.27 2.17
CA THR A 170 20.02 -2.35 3.17
C THR A 170 20.73 -3.61 2.69
N GLY A 171 20.77 -3.86 1.39
CA GLY A 171 21.19 -5.14 0.81
C GLY A 171 20.17 -6.27 1.01
N GLU A 172 18.99 -5.97 1.56
CA GLU A 172 17.91 -6.93 1.82
C GLU A 172 16.74 -6.66 0.86
N ARG A 173 16.03 -7.69 0.41
CA ARG A 173 14.79 -7.51 -0.36
C ARG A 173 13.73 -6.86 0.52
N LEU A 174 12.84 -6.06 -0.06
CA LEU A 174 11.77 -5.38 0.69
C LEU A 174 10.92 -6.37 1.51
N CYS A 175 10.53 -7.50 0.92
CA CYS A 175 9.72 -8.50 1.61
C CYS A 175 10.43 -9.11 2.83
N ASP A 176 11.73 -9.33 2.76
CA ASP A 176 12.54 -9.89 3.85
C ASP A 176 12.79 -8.84 4.92
N TYR A 177 13.05 -7.59 4.51
CA TYR A 177 13.19 -6.46 5.43
C TYR A 177 11.90 -6.19 6.22
N ALA A 178 10.75 -6.14 5.54
CA ALA A 178 9.45 -5.91 6.17
C ALA A 178 9.09 -7.04 7.14
N GLU A 179 9.30 -8.30 6.75
CA GLU A 179 9.10 -9.46 7.62
C GLU A 179 9.92 -9.34 8.90
N LYS A 180 11.22 -9.11 8.76
CA LYS A 180 12.19 -9.08 9.88
C LYS A 180 11.98 -7.88 10.80
N ASN A 181 11.69 -6.70 10.25
CA ASN A 181 11.76 -5.44 11.00
C ASN A 181 10.39 -4.82 11.32
N VAL A 182 9.31 -5.29 10.66
CA VAL A 182 7.96 -4.76 10.88
C VAL A 182 7.00 -5.87 11.33
N PHE A 183 6.85 -6.96 10.55
CA PHE A 183 5.79 -7.94 10.78
C PHE A 183 6.12 -8.87 11.95
N ALA A 184 7.29 -9.48 11.95
CA ALA A 184 7.71 -10.41 13.02
C ALA A 184 7.81 -9.73 14.41
N PRO A 185 8.38 -8.50 14.55
CA PRO A 185 8.39 -7.80 15.83
C PRO A 185 6.99 -7.53 16.41
N LEU A 186 6.00 -7.31 15.56
CA LEU A 186 4.59 -7.14 15.97
C LEU A 186 3.85 -8.47 16.20
N GLY A 187 4.51 -9.61 16.00
CA GLY A 187 3.93 -10.94 16.16
C GLY A 187 2.89 -11.30 15.10
N LEU A 188 2.92 -10.66 13.93
CA LEU A 188 1.95 -10.88 12.85
C LEU A 188 2.16 -12.26 12.23
N LYS A 189 1.08 -13.00 12.06
CA LYS A 189 1.13 -14.37 11.54
C LYS A 189 0.64 -14.48 10.08
N HIS A 190 -0.29 -13.63 9.72
CA HIS A 190 -0.97 -13.65 8.42
C HIS A 190 -0.62 -12.43 7.55
N THR A 191 0.38 -11.64 7.95
CA THR A 191 0.86 -10.49 7.16
C THR A 191 2.21 -10.80 6.53
N MET A 192 2.25 -10.85 5.20
CA MET A 192 3.47 -11.17 4.45
C MET A 192 3.37 -10.78 2.98
N TYR A 193 4.51 -10.62 2.31
CA TYR A 193 4.57 -10.60 0.85
C TYR A 193 4.47 -12.03 0.30
N LEU A 194 3.56 -12.26 -0.64
CA LEU A 194 3.50 -13.51 -1.39
C LEU A 194 4.35 -13.37 -2.67
N ASP A 195 5.64 -13.36 -2.48
CA ASP A 195 6.62 -13.26 -3.57
C ASP A 195 6.89 -14.60 -4.27
N SER A 196 7.36 -14.51 -5.51
CA SER A 196 7.57 -15.68 -6.36
C SER A 196 8.64 -16.64 -5.81
N THR A 197 9.57 -16.16 -5.00
CA THR A 197 10.60 -17.00 -4.37
C THR A 197 9.96 -17.89 -3.32
N PHE A 198 9.13 -17.32 -2.45
CA PHE A 198 8.38 -18.07 -1.45
C PHE A 198 7.42 -19.08 -2.10
N ILE A 199 6.66 -18.63 -3.13
CA ILE A 199 5.71 -19.50 -3.86
C ILE A 199 6.43 -20.69 -4.50
N LYS A 200 7.56 -20.48 -5.16
CA LYS A 200 8.32 -21.54 -5.84
C LYS A 200 9.04 -22.49 -4.86
N ALA A 201 9.60 -21.95 -3.79
CA ALA A 201 10.33 -22.75 -2.81
C ALA A 201 9.41 -23.58 -1.93
N GLY A 202 8.14 -23.16 -1.73
CA GLY A 202 7.20 -23.80 -0.83
C GLY A 202 7.68 -23.85 0.64
N THR A 203 8.66 -23.00 0.99
CA THR A 203 9.23 -22.92 2.33
C THR A 203 8.24 -22.35 3.33
N ARG A 204 8.55 -22.48 4.63
CA ARG A 204 7.73 -21.82 5.67
C ARG A 204 8.05 -20.34 5.78
N LYS A 205 6.99 -19.53 5.91
CA LYS A 205 7.06 -18.10 6.22
C LYS A 205 6.03 -17.80 7.31
N SER A 206 6.41 -17.09 8.33
CA SER A 206 5.55 -16.86 9.52
C SER A 206 4.93 -18.15 10.09
N GLY A 207 5.65 -19.27 9.99
CA GLY A 207 5.20 -20.59 10.46
C GLY A 207 4.38 -21.42 9.47
N TYR A 208 4.00 -20.86 8.30
CA TYR A 208 3.15 -21.50 7.30
C TYR A 208 3.90 -21.86 6.02
N THR A 209 3.48 -22.95 5.39
CA THR A 209 3.82 -23.25 4.00
C THR A 209 2.97 -22.41 3.04
N TYR A 210 3.41 -22.29 1.78
CA TYR A 210 2.61 -21.56 0.78
C TYR A 210 1.20 -22.16 0.59
N GLN A 211 1.05 -23.48 0.66
CA GLN A 211 -0.26 -24.13 0.50
C GLN A 211 -1.20 -23.81 1.67
N GLU A 212 -0.69 -23.78 2.90
CA GLU A 212 -1.47 -23.34 4.06
C GLU A 212 -1.93 -21.90 3.90
N ILE A 213 -1.02 -20.97 3.54
CA ILE A 213 -1.34 -19.56 3.26
C ILE A 213 -2.36 -19.44 2.12
N LYS A 214 -2.16 -20.15 1.00
CA LYS A 214 -3.08 -20.13 -0.13
C LYS A 214 -4.50 -20.54 0.28
N SER A 215 -4.64 -21.50 1.18
CA SER A 215 -5.95 -21.95 1.68
C SER A 215 -6.67 -20.90 2.53
N LEU A 216 -5.91 -20.01 3.21
CA LEU A 216 -6.44 -18.88 3.97
C LEU A 216 -6.87 -17.70 3.09
N CYS A 217 -6.28 -17.56 1.89
CA CYS A 217 -6.54 -16.42 1.03
C CYS A 217 -7.97 -16.39 0.48
N ALA A 218 -8.54 -15.18 0.39
CA ALA A 218 -9.68 -14.92 -0.48
C ALA A 218 -9.19 -14.79 -1.93
N PRO A 219 -9.90 -15.37 -2.91
CA PRO A 219 -9.57 -15.24 -4.33
C PRO A 219 -9.86 -13.82 -4.82
N THR A 220 -9.16 -13.42 -5.87
CA THR A 220 -9.45 -12.21 -6.63
C THR A 220 -10.13 -12.56 -7.96
N GLU A 221 -9.88 -11.79 -8.98
CA GLU A 221 -10.49 -11.88 -10.31
C GLU A 221 -10.30 -13.25 -10.98
N VAL A 222 -11.36 -13.74 -11.62
CA VAL A 222 -11.30 -14.94 -12.46
C VAL A 222 -10.49 -14.63 -13.72
N GLN A 223 -9.50 -15.45 -14.00
CA GLN A 223 -8.61 -15.29 -15.14
C GLN A 223 -9.24 -15.88 -16.42
N ALA A 224 -8.60 -15.67 -17.56
CA ALA A 224 -9.10 -16.13 -18.86
C ALA A 224 -9.29 -17.67 -18.97
N ASP A 225 -8.62 -18.43 -18.11
CA ASP A 225 -8.77 -19.88 -17.98
C ASP A 225 -9.96 -20.30 -17.10
N GLY A 226 -10.74 -19.35 -16.59
CA GLY A 226 -11.87 -19.60 -15.69
C GLY A 226 -11.49 -19.86 -14.24
N ILE A 227 -10.20 -19.74 -13.87
CA ILE A 227 -9.70 -19.98 -12.52
C ILE A 227 -9.48 -18.65 -11.79
N PRO A 228 -10.02 -18.47 -10.57
CA PRO A 228 -9.74 -17.27 -9.78
C PRO A 228 -8.27 -17.21 -9.37
N LEU A 229 -7.70 -16.03 -9.39
CA LEU A 229 -6.36 -15.79 -8.86
C LEU A 229 -6.39 -15.93 -7.34
N LEU A 230 -5.71 -16.95 -6.80
CA LEU A 230 -5.72 -17.32 -5.39
C LEU A 230 -4.30 -17.46 -4.82
N GLY A 231 -4.00 -16.73 -3.74
CA GLY A 231 -2.69 -16.74 -3.09
C GLY A 231 -1.57 -16.19 -4.00
N SER A 232 -1.92 -15.33 -4.92
CA SER A 232 -1.01 -14.66 -5.84
C SER A 232 -1.42 -13.20 -6.01
N VAL A 233 -0.46 -12.31 -6.15
CA VAL A 233 -0.68 -10.85 -6.21
C VAL A 233 -1.56 -10.49 -7.40
N HIS A 234 -2.63 -9.75 -7.16
CA HIS A 234 -3.58 -9.32 -8.20
C HIS A 234 -2.94 -8.33 -9.19
N ASP A 235 -2.22 -7.33 -8.69
CA ASP A 235 -1.56 -6.32 -9.51
C ASP A 235 -0.55 -6.95 -10.50
N PRO A 236 -0.78 -6.86 -11.82
CA PRO A 236 0.10 -7.52 -12.80
C PRO A 236 1.49 -6.89 -12.88
N LEU A 237 1.65 -5.61 -12.57
CA LEU A 237 2.95 -4.96 -12.53
C LEU A 237 3.79 -5.56 -11.38
N ALA A 238 3.22 -5.66 -10.18
CA ALA A 238 3.86 -6.29 -9.04
C ALA A 238 4.13 -7.79 -9.28
N ARG A 239 3.15 -8.52 -9.79
CA ARG A 239 3.24 -9.97 -9.99
C ARG A 239 4.22 -10.36 -11.10
N ARG A 240 4.07 -9.79 -12.31
CA ARG A 240 4.79 -10.24 -13.51
C ARG A 240 6.15 -9.56 -13.68
N LEU A 241 6.25 -8.27 -13.36
CA LEU A 241 7.50 -7.52 -13.58
C LEU A 241 8.37 -7.42 -12.33
N ASN A 242 7.82 -7.62 -11.13
CA ASN A 242 8.56 -7.47 -9.87
C ASN A 242 8.46 -8.69 -8.94
N GLY A 243 7.91 -9.81 -9.43
CA GLY A 243 7.90 -11.09 -8.74
C GLY A 243 7.12 -11.13 -7.41
N GLY A 244 6.18 -10.20 -7.19
CA GLY A 244 5.40 -10.09 -5.95
C GLY A 244 6.11 -9.44 -4.78
N ASN A 245 7.44 -9.28 -4.82
CA ASN A 245 8.21 -8.43 -3.90
C ASN A 245 8.19 -7.01 -4.46
N SER A 246 7.12 -6.27 -4.23
CA SER A 246 6.94 -4.99 -4.89
C SER A 246 6.49 -3.89 -3.95
N GLY A 247 7.13 -2.72 -4.07
CA GLY A 247 6.82 -1.57 -3.21
C GLY A 247 5.39 -1.04 -3.37
N ASN A 248 4.77 -1.28 -4.53
CA ASN A 248 3.41 -0.79 -4.79
C ASN A 248 2.29 -1.75 -4.39
N ALA A 249 2.57 -3.05 -4.26
CA ALA A 249 1.60 -4.11 -3.93
C ALA A 249 2.32 -5.39 -3.52
N GLY A 250 1.59 -6.43 -3.08
CA GLY A 250 2.13 -7.76 -2.82
C GLY A 250 2.01 -8.24 -1.38
N VAL A 251 1.60 -7.38 -0.44
CA VAL A 251 1.29 -7.79 0.93
C VAL A 251 -0.09 -8.43 0.99
N PHE A 252 -0.15 -9.57 1.62
CA PHE A 252 -1.38 -10.22 2.07
C PHE A 252 -1.50 -10.08 3.58
N SER A 253 -2.73 -9.93 4.08
CA SER A 253 -2.98 -9.81 5.53
C SER A 253 -4.43 -10.15 5.87
N ASP A 254 -4.69 -10.38 7.16
CA ASP A 254 -6.02 -10.45 7.74
C ASP A 254 -6.36 -9.21 8.58
N ALA A 255 -7.61 -9.16 9.03
CA ALA A 255 -8.10 -8.01 9.80
C ALA A 255 -7.50 -7.93 11.22
N ARG A 256 -7.08 -9.04 11.81
CA ARG A 256 -6.47 -9.08 13.16
C ARG A 256 -5.07 -8.50 13.11
N ASP A 257 -4.24 -8.95 12.18
CA ASP A 257 -2.88 -8.45 12.00
C ASP A 257 -2.86 -6.96 11.64
N LEU A 258 -3.74 -6.53 10.71
CA LEU A 258 -3.88 -5.11 10.40
C LEU A 258 -4.34 -4.28 11.59
N SER A 259 -5.16 -4.84 12.48
CA SER A 259 -5.55 -4.17 13.72
C SER A 259 -4.36 -3.93 14.64
N VAL A 260 -3.41 -4.87 14.72
CA VAL A 260 -2.16 -4.70 15.47
C VAL A 260 -1.30 -3.58 14.85
N ILE A 261 -1.15 -3.55 13.53
CA ILE A 261 -0.42 -2.47 12.84
C ILE A 261 -1.06 -1.10 13.12
N CYS A 262 -2.38 -0.99 12.97
CA CYS A 262 -3.10 0.26 13.23
C CYS A 262 -2.95 0.70 14.70
N ALA A 263 -3.05 -0.23 15.64
CA ALA A 263 -2.84 0.05 17.07
C ALA A 263 -1.42 0.53 17.36
N ALA A 264 -0.40 -0.11 16.77
CA ALA A 264 0.99 0.33 16.88
C ALA A 264 1.17 1.76 16.37
N ILE A 265 0.63 2.10 15.20
CA ILE A 265 0.68 3.46 14.62
C ILE A 265 -0.01 4.46 15.57
N MET A 266 -1.22 4.17 16.04
CA MET A 266 -1.99 5.05 16.95
C MET A 266 -1.30 5.25 18.30
N ASN A 267 -0.42 4.33 18.71
CA ASN A 267 0.34 4.40 19.96
C ASN A 267 1.79 4.88 19.76
N GLY A 268 2.07 5.61 18.67
CA GLY A 268 3.38 6.20 18.42
C GLY A 268 4.44 5.19 17.97
N GLY A 269 4.03 4.15 17.25
CA GLY A 269 4.90 3.14 16.65
C GLY A 269 5.19 1.94 17.54
N GLU A 270 4.41 1.75 18.61
CA GLU A 270 4.63 0.67 19.59
C GLU A 270 3.31 0.03 20.04
N ILE A 271 3.31 -1.27 20.22
CA ILE A 271 2.22 -2.01 20.87
C ILE A 271 2.81 -3.14 21.75
N GLN A 272 2.28 -3.29 22.97
CA GLN A 272 2.67 -4.35 23.92
C GLN A 272 4.20 -4.46 24.13
N GLY A 273 4.91 -3.32 24.14
CA GLY A 273 6.36 -3.26 24.31
C GLY A 273 7.18 -3.53 23.03
N HIS A 274 6.53 -3.80 21.91
CA HIS A 274 7.17 -4.00 20.62
C HIS A 274 7.11 -2.72 19.79
N ARG A 275 8.26 -2.09 19.60
CA ARG A 275 8.41 -0.84 18.83
C ARG A 275 8.91 -1.12 17.41
N ILE A 276 8.20 -0.59 16.43
CA ILE A 276 8.63 -0.61 15.02
C ILE A 276 9.02 0.79 14.51
N LEU A 277 8.50 1.85 15.11
CA LEU A 277 8.84 3.25 14.80
C LEU A 277 8.90 4.08 16.08
N SER A 278 9.62 5.19 16.04
CA SER A 278 9.56 6.20 17.09
C SER A 278 8.29 7.06 16.96
N PRO A 279 7.82 7.70 18.06
CA PRO A 279 6.71 8.66 17.98
C PRO A 279 7.00 9.83 17.01
N ALA A 280 8.27 10.23 16.87
CA ALA A 280 8.70 11.25 15.93
C ALA A 280 8.50 10.78 14.48
N ALA A 281 8.88 9.53 14.15
CA ALA A 281 8.68 8.96 12.83
C ALA A 281 7.20 8.82 12.47
N VAL A 282 6.35 8.36 13.41
CA VAL A 282 4.89 8.31 13.22
C VAL A 282 4.32 9.70 13.01
N GLY A 283 4.74 10.70 13.80
CA GLY A 283 4.30 12.08 13.66
C GLY A 283 4.68 12.67 12.30
N LEU A 284 5.90 12.42 11.83
CA LEU A 284 6.36 12.83 10.49
C LEU A 284 5.55 12.12 9.38
N MET A 285 5.39 10.80 9.50
CA MET A 285 4.67 9.98 8.50
C MET A 285 3.22 10.43 8.31
N SER A 286 2.59 10.98 9.33
CA SER A 286 1.15 11.26 9.37
C SER A 286 0.79 12.68 8.93
N LYS A 287 1.76 13.51 8.56
CA LYS A 287 1.55 14.90 8.16
C LYS A 287 1.83 15.09 6.67
N VAL A 288 1.15 16.07 6.09
CA VAL A 288 1.54 16.59 4.76
C VAL A 288 2.83 17.41 4.97
N PRO A 289 3.91 17.13 4.22
CA PRO A 289 5.15 17.89 4.34
C PRO A 289 4.95 19.37 3.98
N GLU A 290 5.69 20.25 4.66
CA GLU A 290 5.56 21.71 4.48
C GLU A 290 6.10 22.20 3.13
N ASP A 291 7.05 21.46 2.56
CA ASP A 291 7.70 21.79 1.28
C ASP A 291 6.90 21.32 0.05
N ILE A 292 5.80 20.61 0.29
CA ILE A 292 4.89 20.12 -0.77
C ILE A 292 3.67 21.04 -0.84
N ASP A 293 3.23 21.38 -2.06
CA ASP A 293 2.02 22.17 -2.24
C ASP A 293 0.85 21.56 -1.45
N PRO A 294 0.19 22.32 -0.57
CA PRO A 294 -0.90 21.81 0.28
C PRO A 294 -2.03 21.12 -0.50
N LYS A 295 -2.25 21.48 -1.76
CA LYS A 295 -3.28 20.84 -2.62
C LYS A 295 -2.99 19.37 -2.92
N VAL A 296 -1.73 18.92 -2.79
CA VAL A 296 -1.34 17.50 -2.94
C VAL A 296 -2.05 16.64 -1.91
N GLY A 297 -2.17 17.12 -0.69
CA GLY A 297 -2.97 16.49 0.36
C GLY A 297 -2.52 15.10 0.78
N ARG A 298 -1.23 14.75 0.56
CA ARG A 298 -0.65 13.44 0.89
C ARG A 298 0.35 13.55 2.03
N ALA A 299 0.19 12.66 3.00
CA ALA A 299 1.23 12.37 3.97
C ALA A 299 2.24 11.35 3.39
N LEU A 300 3.26 10.96 4.14
CA LEU A 300 4.27 10.02 3.64
C LEU A 300 3.68 8.61 3.50
N GLY A 301 3.41 8.20 2.29
CA GLY A 301 2.82 6.90 1.95
C GLY A 301 1.32 6.77 2.23
N TRP A 302 0.72 7.70 2.93
CA TRP A 302 -0.70 7.72 3.28
C TRP A 302 -1.45 8.85 2.60
N ASP A 303 -2.74 8.67 2.45
CA ASP A 303 -3.64 9.75 2.09
C ASP A 303 -4.02 10.55 3.34
N HIS A 304 -4.10 11.87 3.21
CA HIS A 304 -4.51 12.77 4.28
C HIS A 304 -5.79 13.54 3.88
N HIS A 305 -5.72 14.37 2.85
CA HIS A 305 -6.86 15.11 2.34
C HIS A 305 -6.85 15.31 0.80
N SER A 306 -6.16 14.43 0.08
CA SER A 306 -6.20 14.44 -1.39
C SER A 306 -7.58 13.97 -1.90
N SER A 307 -7.75 14.00 -3.22
CA SER A 307 -8.96 13.47 -3.89
C SER A 307 -9.23 11.98 -3.61
N HIS A 308 -8.28 11.25 -3.04
CA HIS A 308 -8.39 9.84 -2.68
C HIS A 308 -8.74 9.61 -1.21
N ALA A 309 -8.85 10.65 -0.39
CA ALA A 309 -9.12 10.55 1.05
C ALA A 309 -10.58 10.21 1.42
N GLY A 310 -11.44 9.98 0.43
CA GLY A 310 -12.85 9.62 0.64
C GLY A 310 -13.16 8.49 1.64
N PRO A 311 -12.29 7.47 1.81
CA PRO A 311 -12.51 6.40 2.79
C PRO A 311 -12.65 6.85 4.24
N ARG A 312 -12.10 7.99 4.64
CA ARG A 312 -12.25 8.52 6.01
C ARG A 312 -13.70 8.95 6.33
N GLY A 313 -14.58 9.10 5.31
CA GLY A 313 -15.91 9.64 5.47
C GLY A 313 -15.90 11.14 5.82
N ASP A 314 -16.99 11.61 6.40
CA ASP A 314 -17.26 13.02 6.67
C ASP A 314 -17.00 13.41 8.14
N LEU A 315 -17.01 12.44 9.05
CA LEU A 315 -16.98 12.67 10.51
C LEU A 315 -15.61 12.47 11.16
N PHE A 316 -14.69 11.75 10.51
CA PHE A 316 -13.31 11.70 10.98
C PHE A 316 -12.58 13.00 10.65
N SER A 317 -11.73 13.45 11.57
CA SER A 317 -10.99 14.72 11.43
C SER A 317 -10.06 14.72 10.23
N MET A 318 -10.11 15.78 9.43
CA MET A 318 -9.16 15.97 8.33
C MET A 318 -7.72 16.10 8.83
N ASP A 319 -7.51 16.75 9.97
CA ASP A 319 -6.18 17.09 10.47
C ASP A 319 -5.45 15.92 11.16
N ALA A 320 -6.17 14.85 11.51
CA ALA A 320 -5.63 13.77 12.33
C ALA A 320 -5.84 12.39 11.71
N THR A 321 -6.44 12.31 10.52
CA THR A 321 -6.79 11.04 9.89
C THR A 321 -5.93 10.78 8.67
N ILE A 322 -5.28 9.63 8.67
CA ILE A 322 -4.60 9.06 7.50
C ILE A 322 -5.39 7.86 7.01
N CYS A 323 -5.38 7.63 5.71
CA CYS A 323 -6.07 6.49 5.13
C CYS A 323 -5.38 5.95 3.88
N HIS A 324 -5.75 4.76 3.48
CA HIS A 324 -5.39 4.22 2.16
C HIS A 324 -6.39 3.17 1.69
N THR A 325 -6.47 2.98 0.38
CA THR A 325 -7.30 1.94 -0.24
C THR A 325 -6.47 1.00 -1.09
N GLY A 326 -6.96 -0.23 -1.23
CA GLY A 326 -6.47 -1.21 -2.20
C GLY A 326 -7.46 -1.38 -3.35
N TYR A 327 -6.93 -1.59 -4.55
CA TYR A 327 -7.72 -1.81 -5.77
C TYR A 327 -8.67 -3.00 -5.61
N THR A 328 -8.21 -4.07 -4.98
CA THR A 328 -8.98 -5.29 -4.70
C THR A 328 -10.23 -5.07 -3.84
N GLY A 329 -10.29 -3.98 -3.08
CA GLY A 329 -11.46 -3.65 -2.23
C GLY A 329 -11.09 -3.31 -0.79
N THR A 330 -9.85 -3.49 -0.40
CA THR A 330 -9.35 -3.22 0.95
C THR A 330 -9.28 -1.72 1.28
N SER A 331 -9.39 -1.37 2.56
CA SER A 331 -9.12 -0.01 3.04
C SER A 331 -8.74 0.02 4.52
N ILE A 332 -7.93 1.00 4.87
CA ILE A 332 -7.47 1.30 6.23
C ILE A 332 -7.68 2.79 6.46
N VAL A 333 -8.33 3.15 7.56
CA VAL A 333 -8.52 4.53 8.03
C VAL A 333 -8.05 4.59 9.47
N ILE A 334 -7.21 5.56 9.82
CA ILE A 334 -6.64 5.72 11.17
C ILE A 334 -6.81 7.17 11.60
N ASP A 335 -7.65 7.42 12.60
CA ASP A 335 -7.72 8.70 13.31
C ASP A 335 -6.78 8.66 14.52
N LEU A 336 -5.65 9.35 14.39
CA LEU A 336 -4.59 9.37 15.42
C LEU A 336 -5.03 10.12 16.69
N LYS A 337 -5.88 11.14 16.56
CA LYS A 337 -6.37 11.94 17.69
C LYS A 337 -7.38 11.17 18.53
N ARG A 338 -8.35 10.51 17.86
CA ARG A 338 -9.33 9.69 18.53
C ARG A 338 -8.82 8.29 18.89
N LYS A 339 -7.62 7.93 18.42
CA LYS A 339 -7.06 6.57 18.50
C LYS A 339 -8.08 5.53 18.04
N THR A 340 -8.63 5.73 16.86
CA THR A 340 -9.65 4.86 16.26
C THR A 340 -9.25 4.49 14.84
N ALA A 341 -9.26 3.20 14.51
CA ALA A 341 -9.02 2.75 13.15
C ALA A 341 -10.20 1.93 12.62
N VAL A 342 -10.44 2.03 11.31
CA VAL A 342 -11.44 1.26 10.58
C VAL A 342 -10.75 0.50 9.47
N ILE A 343 -10.88 -0.82 9.47
CA ILE A 343 -10.31 -1.72 8.49
C ILE A 343 -11.46 -2.44 7.78
N ILE A 344 -11.49 -2.37 6.46
CA ILE A 344 -12.41 -3.12 5.63
C ILE A 344 -11.59 -3.97 4.67
N LEU A 345 -11.72 -5.28 4.76
CA LEU A 345 -11.14 -6.23 3.85
C LEU A 345 -12.24 -6.87 3.01
N ALA A 346 -12.23 -6.62 1.72
CA ALA A 346 -13.18 -7.15 0.76
C ALA A 346 -12.47 -7.38 -0.58
N HIS A 347 -12.97 -8.33 -1.38
CA HIS A 347 -12.53 -8.49 -2.76
C HIS A 347 -13.67 -8.07 -3.71
N ARG A 348 -13.73 -6.79 -4.09
CA ARG A 348 -14.68 -6.27 -5.07
C ARG A 348 -14.42 -6.80 -6.49
N VAL A 349 -13.19 -7.28 -6.71
CA VAL A 349 -12.76 -7.85 -7.99
C VAL A 349 -13.07 -9.34 -8.14
N HIS A 350 -13.70 -9.99 -7.15
CA HIS A 350 -14.08 -11.40 -7.22
C HIS A 350 -15.60 -11.53 -7.38
N PRO A 351 -16.09 -12.33 -8.35
CA PRO A 351 -15.32 -13.04 -9.42
C PRO A 351 -14.87 -12.09 -10.55
N GLU A 352 -15.48 -10.92 -10.66
CA GLU A 352 -15.21 -9.91 -11.68
C GLU A 352 -15.09 -8.51 -11.06
N ASP A 353 -14.35 -7.62 -11.73
CA ASP A 353 -14.23 -6.22 -11.33
C ASP A 353 -15.52 -5.45 -11.72
N THR A 354 -16.48 -5.38 -10.80
CA THR A 354 -17.84 -4.88 -11.08
C THR A 354 -18.13 -3.49 -10.53
N GLY A 355 -17.19 -2.82 -9.84
CA GLY A 355 -17.55 -1.51 -9.34
C GLY A 355 -16.69 -0.90 -8.26
N SER A 356 -17.24 0.11 -7.58
CA SER A 356 -16.56 0.93 -6.58
C SER A 356 -17.11 0.72 -5.19
N LEU A 357 -16.23 0.63 -4.20
CA LEU A 357 -16.56 0.60 -2.77
C LEU A 357 -16.40 1.97 -2.08
N ALA A 358 -16.22 3.06 -2.85
CA ALA A 358 -15.95 4.37 -2.27
C ALA A 358 -17.03 4.78 -1.26
N ARG A 359 -18.32 4.66 -1.64
CA ARG A 359 -19.44 4.99 -0.76
C ARG A 359 -19.54 4.07 0.47
N LEU A 360 -19.30 2.75 0.30
CA LEU A 360 -19.32 1.80 1.42
C LEU A 360 -18.28 2.16 2.47
N ARG A 361 -17.06 2.44 2.04
CA ARG A 361 -15.92 2.81 2.91
C ARG A 361 -16.26 4.07 3.73
N ALA A 362 -16.73 5.12 3.06
CA ALA A 362 -17.10 6.39 3.70
C ALA A 362 -18.26 6.22 4.71
N VAL A 363 -19.31 5.48 4.33
CA VAL A 363 -20.47 5.22 5.22
C VAL A 363 -20.05 4.44 6.47
N VAL A 364 -19.23 3.39 6.32
CA VAL A 364 -18.75 2.63 7.49
C VAL A 364 -17.89 3.52 8.39
N ALA A 365 -17.01 4.34 7.81
CA ALA A 365 -16.21 5.30 8.58
C ALA A 365 -17.08 6.29 9.35
N ASN A 366 -18.13 6.82 8.73
CA ASN A 366 -19.09 7.72 9.41
C ASN A 366 -19.83 7.03 10.57
N ILE A 367 -20.29 5.80 10.38
CA ILE A 367 -20.95 5.03 11.45
C ILE A 367 -19.99 4.83 12.63
N VAL A 368 -18.75 4.45 12.38
CA VAL A 368 -17.74 4.25 13.42
C VAL A 368 -17.41 5.59 14.13
N ALA A 369 -17.21 6.65 13.35
CA ALA A 369 -16.89 7.98 13.92
C ALA A 369 -18.03 8.53 14.77
N GLY A 370 -19.30 8.22 14.43
CA GLY A 370 -20.49 8.60 15.16
C GLY A 370 -20.80 7.75 16.39
N ALA A 371 -20.23 6.56 16.48
CA ALA A 371 -20.55 5.60 17.56
C ALA A 371 -19.95 5.96 18.94
N ASN A 372 -19.17 7.05 19.08
CA ASN A 372 -18.54 7.49 20.33
C ASN A 372 -17.81 6.35 21.08
N LEU A 373 -17.04 5.55 20.36
CA LEU A 373 -16.25 4.44 20.90
C LEU A 373 -15.10 4.92 21.82
#